data_64f8b6bf9b028bac2af04eb0f892c10e
#
_entry.id   64f8b6bf9b028bac2af04eb0f892c10e
#
_cell.length_a   1.000
_cell.length_b   1.000
_cell.length_c   1.000
_cell.angle_alpha   90.00
_cell.angle_beta   90.00
_cell.angle_gamma   90.00
#
_symmetry.space_group_name_H-M   'P 1'
#
loop_
_entity.id
_entity.type
_entity.pdbx_description
1 polymer ?
#
loop_
_entity_poly.entity_id
_entity_poly.type
_entity_poly.pdbx_seq_one_letter_code
_entity_poly.pdbx_strand_id
1 'polypeptide(L)'
;VPQPTRPAVEATGLTKAYGGATVLDGVGLSVPPGTVFALLGPNGAGKTTTVRILATLLRADAGSARVAGFDVAAERSRVRRAISLTGQYAALDEQQTGAENLRMVARLTGLSRPVARRRAAELLERFALAGDAADRRVGTYSGGMRRRLDLAAGLVGDPSVIFLDEPTTGLDPRSRQAVWDEVRHLADGGVTVFLTTQYLEEADRLADRIALLDGGKLVAEGTAAELKQQVSAERLDLTLVSAEAYEKAAHALDHLAVRHDPGTRTLGVTSDGRAAHIRELLDAIDPDRTQIERFAVHSATLDDVFLKVTRDG
;
A
#
# COMPACT_ATOMS: atom_id res chain seq x y z
N VAL A 1 11.08 -23.46 19.82
CA VAL A 1 10.24 -23.03 18.70
C VAL A 1 9.54 -21.77 19.16
N PRO A 2 9.76 -20.59 18.53
CA PRO A 2 9.02 -19.39 18.89
C PRO A 2 7.52 -19.67 18.70
N GLN A 3 6.72 -19.33 19.70
CA GLN A 3 5.27 -19.43 19.57
C GLN A 3 4.83 -18.54 18.40
N PRO A 4 3.89 -18.98 17.56
CA PRO A 4 3.39 -18.14 16.49
C PRO A 4 2.84 -16.86 17.10
N THR A 5 3.45 -15.74 16.80
CA THR A 5 2.97 -14.41 17.22
C THR A 5 1.57 -14.23 16.67
N ARG A 6 0.59 -13.96 17.56
CA ARG A 6 -0.79 -13.70 17.11
C ARG A 6 -0.82 -12.56 16.10
N PRO A 7 -1.58 -12.68 15.03
CA PRO A 7 -1.76 -11.58 14.08
C PRO A 7 -2.25 -10.31 14.77
N ALA A 8 -1.77 -9.15 14.34
CA ALA A 8 -2.26 -7.85 14.80
C ALA A 8 -3.67 -7.56 14.26
N VAL A 9 -3.93 -8.03 13.03
CA VAL A 9 -5.27 -7.98 12.41
C VAL A 9 -5.54 -9.35 11.79
N GLU A 10 -6.72 -9.90 12.06
CA GLU A 10 -7.18 -11.17 11.51
C GLU A 10 -8.64 -11.04 11.11
N ALA A 11 -8.98 -11.51 9.91
CA ALA A 11 -10.35 -11.59 9.44
C ALA A 11 -10.60 -12.93 8.76
N THR A 12 -11.81 -13.48 8.94
CA THR A 12 -12.21 -14.75 8.35
C THR A 12 -13.61 -14.63 7.80
N GLY A 13 -13.74 -14.76 6.47
CA GLY A 13 -15.00 -14.84 5.76
C GLY A 13 -15.87 -13.59 5.90
N LEU A 14 -15.27 -12.39 5.96
CA LEU A 14 -16.04 -11.15 6.10
C LEU A 14 -16.94 -10.93 4.90
N THR A 15 -18.22 -10.78 5.17
CA THR A 15 -19.25 -10.49 4.15
C THR A 15 -20.00 -9.23 4.52
N LYS A 16 -20.28 -8.40 3.51
CA LYS A 16 -21.07 -7.17 3.66
C LYS A 16 -21.85 -6.85 2.40
N ALA A 17 -23.15 -6.57 2.57
CA ALA A 17 -24.01 -6.11 1.50
C ALA A 17 -24.70 -4.79 1.87
N TYR A 18 -25.05 -3.99 0.85
CA TYR A 18 -25.84 -2.78 0.96
C TYR A 18 -26.93 -2.80 -0.11
N GLY A 19 -28.20 -2.71 0.30
CA GLY A 19 -29.31 -2.66 -0.63
C GLY A 19 -29.37 -3.83 -1.62
N GLY A 20 -28.88 -5.02 -1.21
CA GLY A 20 -28.82 -6.21 -2.06
C GLY A 20 -27.52 -6.35 -2.87
N ALA A 21 -26.67 -5.33 -2.95
CA ALA A 21 -25.37 -5.42 -3.59
C ALA A 21 -24.31 -5.91 -2.61
N THR A 22 -23.64 -7.02 -2.91
CA THR A 22 -22.53 -7.55 -2.12
C THR A 22 -21.28 -6.70 -2.37
N VAL A 23 -20.72 -6.13 -1.28
CA VAL A 23 -19.51 -5.31 -1.31
C VAL A 23 -18.29 -6.08 -0.79
N LEU A 24 -18.49 -7.00 0.14
CA LEU A 24 -17.47 -7.96 0.58
C LEU A 24 -18.08 -9.36 0.52
N ASP A 25 -17.33 -10.29 -0.06
CA ASP A 25 -17.74 -11.68 -0.25
C ASP A 25 -16.66 -12.64 0.25
N GLY A 26 -16.74 -12.95 1.55
CA GLY A 26 -15.86 -13.95 2.16
C GLY A 26 -14.41 -13.49 2.39
N VAL A 27 -14.15 -12.20 2.57
CA VAL A 27 -12.80 -11.65 2.74
C VAL A 27 -12.12 -12.23 3.99
N GLY A 28 -10.95 -12.85 3.79
CA GLY A 28 -10.08 -13.37 4.86
C GLY A 28 -8.68 -12.80 4.73
N LEU A 29 -8.08 -12.32 5.83
CA LEU A 29 -6.72 -11.77 5.85
C LEU A 29 -6.04 -11.97 7.20
N SER A 30 -4.70 -11.95 7.20
CA SER A 30 -3.89 -12.09 8.42
C SER A 30 -2.67 -11.15 8.33
N VAL A 31 -2.59 -10.20 9.28
CA VAL A 31 -1.55 -9.18 9.31
C VAL A 31 -0.62 -9.40 10.49
N PRO A 32 0.66 -9.69 10.28
CA PRO A 32 1.64 -9.80 11.36
C PRO A 32 1.81 -8.47 12.12
N PRO A 33 2.15 -8.52 13.42
CA PRO A 33 2.46 -7.30 14.18
C PRO A 33 3.73 -6.61 13.67
N GLY A 34 3.74 -5.26 13.73
CA GLY A 34 4.88 -4.44 13.35
C GLY A 34 5.18 -4.42 11.85
N THR A 35 4.21 -4.74 11.01
CA THR A 35 4.36 -4.73 9.54
C THR A 35 3.47 -3.68 8.89
N VAL A 36 3.82 -3.31 7.67
CA VAL A 36 2.96 -2.54 6.76
C VAL A 36 2.20 -3.51 5.85
N PHE A 37 0.89 -3.53 5.99
CA PHE A 37 -0.01 -4.31 5.14
C PHE A 37 -0.82 -3.39 4.24
N ALA A 38 -0.78 -3.62 2.93
CA ALA A 38 -1.56 -2.86 1.97
C ALA A 38 -2.74 -3.67 1.45
N LEU A 39 -3.96 -3.13 1.60
CA LEU A 39 -5.14 -3.61 0.90
C LEU A 39 -5.30 -2.78 -0.38
N LEU A 40 -4.84 -3.34 -1.49
CA LEU A 40 -4.81 -2.73 -2.81
C LEU A 40 -6.07 -3.09 -3.60
N GLY A 41 -6.60 -2.19 -4.40
CA GLY A 41 -7.72 -2.47 -5.30
C GLY A 41 -8.36 -1.21 -5.88
N PRO A 42 -9.22 -1.35 -6.89
CA PRO A 42 -9.90 -0.22 -7.52
C PRO A 42 -10.91 0.45 -6.57
N ASN A 43 -11.43 1.61 -7.00
CA ASN A 43 -12.52 2.26 -6.30
C ASN A 43 -13.77 1.37 -6.32
N GLY A 44 -14.45 1.26 -5.16
CA GLY A 44 -15.60 0.40 -5.03
C GLY A 44 -15.30 -1.07 -4.71
N ALA A 45 -14.06 -1.53 -4.71
CA ALA A 45 -13.70 -2.92 -4.40
C ALA A 45 -14.03 -3.39 -2.97
N GLY A 46 -14.34 -2.46 -2.04
CA GLY A 46 -14.65 -2.80 -0.64
C GLY A 46 -13.57 -2.44 0.37
N LYS A 47 -12.47 -1.78 -0.02
CA LYS A 47 -11.35 -1.40 0.85
C LYS A 47 -11.78 -0.63 2.10
N THR A 48 -12.46 0.51 1.92
CA THR A 48 -12.98 1.34 3.02
C THR A 48 -13.99 0.58 3.88
N THR A 49 -14.81 -0.28 3.28
CA THR A 49 -15.76 -1.14 4.02
C THR A 49 -15.02 -2.10 4.93
N THR A 50 -13.96 -2.74 4.45
CA THR A 50 -13.08 -3.62 5.24
C THR A 50 -12.49 -2.86 6.42
N VAL A 51 -11.87 -1.70 6.19
CA VAL A 51 -11.31 -0.85 7.26
C VAL A 51 -12.38 -0.46 8.29
N ARG A 52 -13.57 -0.04 7.85
CA ARG A 52 -14.65 0.33 8.77
C ARG A 52 -15.13 -0.83 9.64
N ILE A 53 -15.14 -2.06 9.12
CA ILE A 53 -15.47 -3.25 9.91
C ILE A 53 -14.37 -3.51 10.96
N LEU A 54 -13.10 -3.53 10.54
CA LEU A 54 -11.94 -3.75 11.42
C LEU A 54 -11.83 -2.67 12.49
N ALA A 55 -12.11 -1.41 12.15
CA ALA A 55 -12.14 -0.28 13.08
C ALA A 55 -13.43 -0.22 13.94
N THR A 56 -14.29 -1.22 13.89
CA THR A 56 -15.55 -1.31 14.66
C THR A 56 -16.60 -0.24 14.31
N LEU A 57 -16.46 0.47 13.20
CA LEU A 57 -17.41 1.49 12.74
C LEU A 57 -18.60 0.90 11.99
N LEU A 58 -18.42 -0.29 11.45
CA LEU A 58 -19.43 -1.03 10.69
C LEU A 58 -19.50 -2.46 11.20
N ARG A 59 -20.67 -3.09 11.16
CA ARG A 59 -20.83 -4.52 11.45
C ARG A 59 -20.82 -5.31 10.16
N ALA A 60 -20.03 -6.38 10.11
CA ALA A 60 -20.13 -7.37 9.04
C ALA A 60 -21.46 -8.12 9.11
N ASP A 61 -21.96 -8.59 7.98
CA ASP A 61 -23.18 -9.40 7.91
C ASP A 61 -22.87 -10.87 8.20
N ALA A 62 -21.64 -11.33 7.83
CA ALA A 62 -21.13 -12.65 8.20
C ALA A 62 -19.60 -12.59 8.37
N GLY A 63 -19.03 -13.67 8.91
CA GLY A 63 -17.61 -13.77 9.21
C GLY A 63 -17.24 -13.18 10.57
N SER A 64 -15.95 -13.16 10.88
CA SER A 64 -15.39 -12.65 12.13
C SER A 64 -14.10 -11.91 11.90
N ALA A 65 -13.75 -10.98 12.79
CA ALA A 65 -12.44 -10.33 12.77
C ALA A 65 -11.94 -10.03 14.18
N ARG A 66 -10.62 -10.00 14.32
CA ARG A 66 -9.91 -9.59 15.53
C ARG A 66 -8.86 -8.53 15.18
N VAL A 67 -8.74 -7.54 16.05
CA VAL A 67 -7.72 -6.49 15.94
C VAL A 67 -7.04 -6.32 17.28
N ALA A 68 -5.72 -6.31 17.30
CA ALA A 68 -4.92 -6.31 18.54
C ALA A 68 -5.32 -7.43 19.50
N GLY A 69 -5.76 -8.59 18.97
CA GLY A 69 -6.23 -9.73 19.74
C GLY A 69 -7.66 -9.64 20.25
N PHE A 70 -8.38 -8.51 20.03
CA PHE A 70 -9.76 -8.30 20.49
C PHE A 70 -10.76 -8.52 19.36
N ASP A 71 -11.91 -9.11 19.67
CA ASP A 71 -13.00 -9.30 18.71
C ASP A 71 -13.68 -7.96 18.36
N VAL A 72 -13.80 -7.67 17.06
CA VAL A 72 -14.33 -6.38 16.58
C VAL A 72 -15.82 -6.20 16.83
N ALA A 73 -16.58 -7.27 17.06
CA ALA A 73 -18.01 -7.21 17.34
C ALA A 73 -18.28 -7.20 18.85
N ALA A 74 -17.62 -8.07 19.62
CA ALA A 74 -17.85 -8.27 21.03
C ALA A 74 -17.03 -7.31 21.92
N GLU A 75 -15.81 -6.94 21.53
CA GLU A 75 -14.86 -6.19 22.36
C GLU A 75 -14.55 -4.79 21.81
N ARG A 76 -15.52 -4.13 21.17
CA ARG A 76 -15.37 -2.86 20.43
C ARG A 76 -14.60 -1.77 21.19
N SER A 77 -14.85 -1.62 22.50
CA SER A 77 -14.17 -0.61 23.32
C SER A 77 -12.68 -0.92 23.52
N ARG A 78 -12.29 -2.22 23.54
CA ARG A 78 -10.90 -2.64 23.61
C ARG A 78 -10.19 -2.40 22.29
N VAL A 79 -10.84 -2.79 21.17
CA VAL A 79 -10.33 -2.51 19.82
C VAL A 79 -10.07 -1.02 19.65
N ARG A 80 -11.06 -0.15 19.95
CA ARG A 80 -10.94 1.31 19.78
C ARG A 80 -9.82 1.94 20.60
N ARG A 81 -9.46 1.37 21.74
CA ARG A 81 -8.30 1.84 22.52
C ARG A 81 -6.96 1.41 21.96
N ALA A 82 -6.93 0.34 21.20
CA ALA A 82 -5.72 -0.24 20.63
C ALA A 82 -5.42 0.27 19.21
N ILE A 83 -6.37 0.97 18.57
CA ILE A 83 -6.24 1.39 17.18
C ILE A 83 -6.27 2.91 17.03
N SER A 84 -5.76 3.34 15.89
CA SER A 84 -6.08 4.64 15.28
C SER A 84 -6.65 4.43 13.89
N LEU A 85 -7.51 5.32 13.45
CA LEU A 85 -8.03 5.38 12.09
C LEU A 85 -7.87 6.79 11.54
N THR A 86 -7.09 6.92 10.49
CA THR A 86 -6.96 8.14 9.70
C THR A 86 -7.70 7.93 8.38
N GLY A 87 -8.81 8.63 8.22
CA GLY A 87 -9.66 8.53 7.04
C GLY A 87 -9.17 9.38 5.87
N GLN A 88 -9.96 9.42 4.81
CA GLN A 88 -9.74 10.25 3.61
C GLN A 88 -9.73 11.75 3.91
N TYR A 89 -10.51 12.17 4.92
CA TYR A 89 -10.57 13.57 5.38
C TYR A 89 -9.97 13.66 6.77
N ALA A 90 -9.05 14.60 6.96
CA ALA A 90 -8.46 14.87 8.25
C ALA A 90 -9.53 15.35 9.25
N ALA A 91 -9.59 14.69 10.40
CA ALA A 91 -10.52 15.06 11.49
C ALA A 91 -9.93 16.21 12.35
N LEU A 92 -9.41 17.25 11.70
CA LEU A 92 -8.75 18.38 12.32
C LEU A 92 -9.65 19.61 12.30
N ASP A 93 -9.64 20.38 13.37
CA ASP A 93 -10.30 21.69 13.43
C ASP A 93 -9.39 22.74 12.75
N GLU A 94 -9.84 23.26 11.62
CA GLU A 94 -9.10 24.26 10.84
C GLU A 94 -8.95 25.61 11.54
N GLN A 95 -9.79 25.91 12.52
CA GLN A 95 -9.74 27.15 13.28
C GLN A 95 -8.73 27.10 14.44
N GLN A 96 -8.37 25.91 14.86
CA GLN A 96 -7.36 25.67 15.89
C GLN A 96 -5.96 25.57 15.28
N THR A 97 -4.95 25.78 16.12
CA THR A 97 -3.54 25.56 15.77
C THR A 97 -3.21 24.06 15.76
N GLY A 98 -2.05 23.69 15.19
CA GLY A 98 -1.58 22.31 15.24
C GLY A 98 -1.44 21.79 16.67
N ALA A 99 -0.88 22.61 17.56
CA ALA A 99 -0.70 22.27 18.97
C ALA A 99 -2.03 22.11 19.72
N GLU A 100 -3.03 22.95 19.41
CA GLU A 100 -4.36 22.86 20.02
C GLU A 100 -5.09 21.59 19.57
N ASN A 101 -5.07 21.26 18.29
CA ASN A 101 -5.63 20.02 17.76
C ASN A 101 -5.06 18.79 18.47
N LEU A 102 -3.74 18.65 18.55
CA LEU A 102 -3.13 17.49 19.20
C LEU A 102 -3.46 17.43 20.71
N ARG A 103 -3.47 18.57 21.39
CA ARG A 103 -3.88 18.63 22.80
C ARG A 103 -5.35 18.28 23.00
N MET A 104 -6.22 18.69 22.09
CA MET A 104 -7.64 18.33 22.12
C MET A 104 -7.80 16.80 21.96
N VAL A 105 -7.19 16.21 20.94
CA VAL A 105 -7.23 14.75 20.73
C VAL A 105 -6.68 14.01 21.95
N ALA A 106 -5.56 14.48 22.51
CA ALA A 106 -4.97 13.88 23.71
C ALA A 106 -5.91 13.94 24.92
N ARG A 107 -6.68 15.00 25.06
CA ARG A 107 -7.69 15.10 26.11
C ARG A 107 -8.87 14.16 25.87
N LEU A 108 -9.28 13.99 24.63
CA LEU A 108 -10.35 13.07 24.24
C LEU A 108 -9.96 11.61 24.46
N THR A 109 -8.67 11.26 24.33
CA THR A 109 -8.15 9.92 24.66
C THR A 109 -7.96 9.71 26.19
N GLY A 110 -8.28 10.70 27.03
CA GLY A 110 -8.25 10.59 28.48
C GLY A 110 -6.92 11.02 29.13
N LEU A 111 -5.95 11.55 28.39
CA LEU A 111 -4.69 12.01 28.96
C LEU A 111 -4.90 13.26 29.84
N SER A 112 -4.17 13.37 30.96
CA SER A 112 -4.20 14.57 31.79
C SER A 112 -3.64 15.78 31.02
N ARG A 113 -3.99 17.02 31.45
CA ARG A 113 -3.50 18.25 30.78
C ARG A 113 -1.96 18.32 30.63
N PRO A 114 -1.15 18.02 31.66
CA PRO A 114 0.31 18.04 31.52
C PRO A 114 0.81 17.00 30.53
N VAL A 115 0.28 15.76 30.57
CA VAL A 115 0.65 14.66 29.67
C VAL A 115 0.25 14.99 28.23
N ALA A 116 -0.97 15.51 28.02
CA ALA A 116 -1.46 15.93 26.71
C ALA A 116 -0.57 17.02 26.08
N ARG A 117 -0.10 18.00 26.89
CA ARG A 117 0.79 19.06 26.43
C ARG A 117 2.16 18.50 26.00
N ARG A 118 2.76 17.61 26.80
CA ARG A 118 4.02 16.96 26.48
C ARG A 118 3.90 16.10 25.22
N ARG A 119 2.87 15.24 25.16
CA ARG A 119 2.65 14.33 24.00
C ARG A 119 2.42 15.11 22.70
N ALA A 120 1.67 16.22 22.76
CA ALA A 120 1.49 17.09 21.59
C ALA A 120 2.82 17.68 21.10
N ALA A 121 3.68 18.16 21.99
CA ALA A 121 4.98 18.70 21.64
C ALA A 121 5.90 17.63 20.99
N GLU A 122 5.98 16.43 21.60
CA GLU A 122 6.75 15.31 21.06
C GLU A 122 6.30 14.95 19.62
N LEU A 123 4.99 14.89 19.39
CA LEU A 123 4.45 14.56 18.08
C LEU A 123 4.66 15.69 17.06
N LEU A 124 4.54 16.95 17.46
CA LEU A 124 4.84 18.08 16.57
C LEU A 124 6.31 18.07 16.12
N GLU A 125 7.24 17.78 17.02
CA GLU A 125 8.66 17.62 16.66
C GLU A 125 8.87 16.45 15.71
N ARG A 126 8.35 15.27 16.05
CA ARG A 126 8.48 14.06 15.24
C ARG A 126 7.99 14.28 13.81
N PHE A 127 6.87 14.96 13.63
CA PHE A 127 6.24 15.20 12.32
C PHE A 127 6.75 16.47 11.62
N ALA A 128 7.82 17.11 12.11
CA ALA A 128 8.38 18.35 11.59
C ALA A 128 7.31 19.47 11.46
N LEU A 129 6.49 19.62 12.51
CA LEU A 129 5.44 20.64 12.67
C LEU A 129 5.66 21.50 13.92
N ALA A 130 6.86 21.45 14.51
CA ALA A 130 7.23 22.28 15.66
C ALA A 130 7.52 23.75 15.27
N GLY A 131 7.73 24.59 16.26
CA GLY A 131 8.00 26.03 16.07
C GLY A 131 6.78 26.75 15.49
N ASP A 132 7.00 27.69 14.58
CA ASP A 132 5.94 28.52 13.99
C ASP A 132 4.78 27.72 13.41
N ALA A 133 5.04 26.52 12.90
CA ALA A 133 3.99 25.65 12.37
C ALA A 133 3.01 25.20 13.48
N ALA A 134 3.51 24.91 14.68
CA ALA A 134 2.68 24.44 15.80
C ALA A 134 1.62 25.46 16.22
N ASP A 135 1.94 26.75 16.11
CA ASP A 135 1.11 27.86 16.57
C ASP A 135 0.27 28.52 15.45
N ARG A 136 0.43 28.05 14.20
CA ARG A 136 -0.41 28.46 13.07
C ARG A 136 -1.70 27.67 13.03
N ARG A 137 -2.80 28.33 12.58
CA ARG A 137 -4.09 27.65 12.34
C ARG A 137 -3.95 26.60 11.24
N VAL A 138 -4.56 25.44 11.47
CA VAL A 138 -4.53 24.32 10.52
C VAL A 138 -5.13 24.68 9.16
N GLY A 139 -6.11 25.58 9.12
CA GLY A 139 -6.65 26.14 7.87
C GLY A 139 -5.60 26.75 6.94
N THR A 140 -4.43 27.18 7.47
CA THR A 140 -3.31 27.76 6.69
C THR A 140 -2.24 26.74 6.31
N TYR A 141 -2.40 25.48 6.69
CA TYR A 141 -1.44 24.41 6.37
C TYR A 141 -1.53 24.00 4.90
N SER A 142 -0.40 23.56 4.33
CA SER A 142 -0.44 22.82 3.08
C SER A 142 -1.11 21.45 3.27
N GLY A 143 -1.54 20.81 2.17
CA GLY A 143 -2.11 19.46 2.24
C GLY A 143 -1.20 18.46 2.93
N GLY A 144 0.11 18.50 2.62
CA GLY A 144 1.11 17.65 3.28
C GLY A 144 1.28 17.96 4.77
N MET A 145 1.22 19.21 5.20
CA MET A 145 1.24 19.56 6.63
C MET A 145 0.00 19.06 7.35
N ARG A 146 -1.19 19.23 6.75
CA ARG A 146 -2.44 18.69 7.33
C ARG A 146 -2.36 17.19 7.48
N ARG A 147 -1.86 16.47 6.46
CA ARG A 147 -1.74 15.02 6.51
C ARG A 147 -0.76 14.54 7.58
N ARG A 148 0.37 15.22 7.75
CA ARG A 148 1.32 14.92 8.84
C ARG A 148 0.71 15.18 10.22
N LEU A 149 -0.05 16.25 10.39
CA LEU A 149 -0.75 16.53 11.65
C LEU A 149 -1.84 15.50 11.95
N ASP A 150 -2.55 15.04 10.93
CA ASP A 150 -3.59 14.01 11.04
C ASP A 150 -2.99 12.67 11.48
N LEU A 151 -1.85 12.26 10.88
CA LEU A 151 -1.08 11.10 11.32
C LEU A 151 -0.59 11.27 12.78
N ALA A 152 -0.06 12.45 13.13
CA ALA A 152 0.35 12.77 14.49
C ALA A 152 -0.81 12.65 15.48
N ALA A 153 -2.00 13.14 15.12
CA ALA A 153 -3.21 13.01 15.92
C ALA A 153 -3.59 11.55 16.16
N GLY A 154 -3.45 10.71 15.13
CA GLY A 154 -3.65 9.27 15.23
C GLY A 154 -2.72 8.57 16.24
N LEU A 155 -1.53 9.10 16.45
CA LEU A 155 -0.53 8.52 17.36
C LEU A 155 -0.63 8.98 18.81
N VAL A 156 -1.52 9.91 19.11
CA VAL A 156 -1.67 10.48 20.45
C VAL A 156 -1.95 9.41 21.51
N GLY A 157 -2.79 8.43 21.16
CA GLY A 157 -3.23 7.34 22.04
C GLY A 157 -2.28 6.14 22.13
N ASP A 158 -1.11 6.21 21.47
CA ASP A 158 -0.15 5.10 21.41
C ASP A 158 -0.77 3.78 20.88
N PRO A 159 -1.38 3.79 19.67
CA PRO A 159 -2.07 2.62 19.14
C PRO A 159 -1.08 1.52 18.73
N SER A 160 -1.49 0.27 18.88
CA SER A 160 -0.73 -0.88 18.35
C SER A 160 -1.02 -1.15 16.87
N VAL A 161 -2.17 -0.67 16.37
CA VAL A 161 -2.56 -0.79 14.95
C VAL A 161 -3.07 0.55 14.44
N ILE A 162 -2.58 0.98 13.29
CA ILE A 162 -3.06 2.18 12.59
C ILE A 162 -3.69 1.77 11.27
N PHE A 163 -4.93 2.21 11.05
CA PHE A 163 -5.62 2.12 9.77
C PHE A 163 -5.47 3.44 9.02
N LEU A 164 -4.98 3.38 7.78
CA LEU A 164 -4.82 4.51 6.88
C LEU A 164 -5.68 4.28 5.63
N ASP A 165 -6.76 5.03 5.47
CA ASP A 165 -7.63 4.90 4.31
C ASP A 165 -7.19 5.90 3.23
N GLU A 166 -6.52 5.39 2.18
CA GLU A 166 -5.97 6.14 1.05
C GLU A 166 -5.09 7.34 1.48
N PRO A 167 -3.98 7.10 2.22
CA PRO A 167 -3.25 8.14 2.95
C PRO A 167 -2.62 9.22 2.08
N THR A 168 -2.37 8.97 0.80
CA THR A 168 -1.64 9.89 -0.09
C THR A 168 -2.49 10.46 -1.22
N THR A 169 -3.80 10.17 -1.24
CA THR A 169 -4.71 10.69 -2.26
C THR A 169 -4.73 12.22 -2.24
N GLY A 170 -4.52 12.84 -3.41
CA GLY A 170 -4.52 14.29 -3.59
C GLY A 170 -3.25 15.02 -3.11
N LEU A 171 -2.21 14.29 -2.69
CA LEU A 171 -0.93 14.88 -2.32
C LEU A 171 0.00 15.02 -3.54
N ASP A 172 0.81 16.06 -3.53
CA ASP A 172 1.94 16.22 -4.45
C ASP A 172 3.03 15.16 -4.19
N PRO A 173 3.94 14.87 -5.15
CA PRO A 173 4.93 13.80 -5.00
C PRO A 173 5.84 13.94 -3.76
N ARG A 174 6.23 15.19 -3.40
CA ARG A 174 7.07 15.44 -2.23
C ARG A 174 6.34 15.16 -0.93
N SER A 175 5.09 15.60 -0.84
CA SER A 175 4.23 15.34 0.32
C SER A 175 3.92 13.87 0.48
N ARG A 176 3.70 13.15 -0.64
CA ARG A 176 3.50 11.70 -0.66
C ARG A 176 4.71 10.97 -0.09
N GLN A 177 5.93 11.33 -0.55
CA GLN A 177 7.16 10.73 -0.04
C GLN A 177 7.30 10.91 1.47
N ALA A 178 7.03 12.10 2.00
CA ALA A 178 7.09 12.37 3.43
C ALA A 178 6.10 11.51 4.26
N VAL A 179 4.91 11.24 3.71
CA VAL A 179 3.94 10.32 4.33
C VAL A 179 4.46 8.88 4.30
N TRP A 180 5.05 8.44 3.19
CA TRP A 180 5.63 7.10 3.07
C TRP A 180 6.77 6.87 4.06
N ASP A 181 7.66 7.85 4.19
CA ASP A 181 8.77 7.77 5.14
C ASP A 181 8.25 7.64 6.58
N GLU A 182 7.20 8.38 6.94
CA GLU A 182 6.59 8.28 8.27
C GLU A 182 5.89 6.92 8.49
N VAL A 183 5.18 6.39 7.50
CA VAL A 183 4.56 5.05 7.57
C VAL A 183 5.62 3.99 7.86
N ARG A 184 6.77 4.06 7.20
CA ARG A 184 7.90 3.13 7.47
C ARG A 184 8.45 3.30 8.87
N HIS A 185 8.70 4.53 9.33
CA HIS A 185 9.13 4.81 10.69
C HIS A 185 8.18 4.27 11.78
N LEU A 186 6.86 4.27 11.50
CA LEU A 186 5.87 3.71 12.41
C LEU A 186 6.03 2.20 12.53
N ALA A 187 6.17 1.51 11.41
CA ALA A 187 6.36 0.05 11.39
C ALA A 187 7.69 -0.37 12.03
N ASP A 188 8.79 0.35 11.73
CA ASP A 188 10.10 0.15 12.35
C ASP A 188 10.05 0.34 13.88
N GLY A 189 9.15 1.23 14.36
CA GLY A 189 8.84 1.42 15.76
C GLY A 189 7.93 0.36 16.38
N GLY A 190 7.54 -0.68 15.63
CA GLY A 190 6.72 -1.80 16.09
C GLY A 190 5.22 -1.59 15.97
N VAL A 191 4.76 -0.47 15.42
CA VAL A 191 3.33 -0.21 15.16
C VAL A 191 2.91 -0.96 13.89
N THR A 192 1.81 -1.69 13.94
CA THR A 192 1.25 -2.31 12.74
C THR A 192 0.49 -1.29 11.92
N VAL A 193 0.82 -1.16 10.64
CA VAL A 193 0.13 -0.26 9.72
C VAL A 193 -0.70 -1.07 8.73
N PHE A 194 -2.00 -0.83 8.70
CA PHE A 194 -2.92 -1.35 7.71
C PHE A 194 -3.35 -0.19 6.82
N LEU A 195 -2.88 -0.14 5.57
CA LEU A 195 -3.27 0.90 4.64
C LEU A 195 -4.15 0.37 3.51
N THR A 196 -5.07 1.20 3.04
CA THR A 196 -5.76 0.97 1.77
C THR A 196 -5.20 1.89 0.72
N THR A 197 -5.10 1.42 -0.51
CA THR A 197 -4.67 2.24 -1.63
C THR A 197 -5.22 1.73 -2.96
N GLN A 198 -5.30 2.62 -3.94
CA GLN A 198 -5.48 2.28 -5.35
C GLN A 198 -4.18 2.46 -6.15
N TYR A 199 -3.14 2.99 -5.52
CA TYR A 199 -1.85 3.27 -6.16
C TYR A 199 -0.91 2.09 -5.97
N LEU A 200 -0.58 1.42 -7.07
CA LEU A 200 0.32 0.26 -7.09
C LEU A 200 1.72 0.62 -6.60
N GLU A 201 2.22 1.81 -6.97
CA GLU A 201 3.52 2.33 -6.50
C GLU A 201 3.58 2.44 -4.97
N GLU A 202 2.49 2.89 -4.32
CA GLU A 202 2.43 3.00 -2.86
C GLU A 202 2.51 1.63 -2.19
N ALA A 203 1.75 0.65 -2.70
CA ALA A 203 1.80 -0.71 -2.20
C ALA A 203 3.17 -1.36 -2.40
N ASP A 204 3.75 -1.21 -3.61
CA ASP A 204 5.08 -1.75 -3.95
C ASP A 204 6.20 -1.21 -3.07
N ARG A 205 6.13 0.07 -2.73
CA ARG A 205 7.16 0.77 -1.97
C ARG A 205 7.04 0.58 -0.45
N LEU A 206 5.83 0.50 0.08
CA LEU A 206 5.58 0.52 1.51
C LEU A 206 5.31 -0.86 2.11
N ALA A 207 4.59 -1.70 1.41
CA ALA A 207 4.01 -2.87 2.03
C ALA A 207 5.01 -4.02 2.18
N ASP A 208 5.02 -4.61 3.36
CA ASP A 208 5.66 -5.90 3.59
C ASP A 208 4.82 -7.05 3.02
N ARG A 209 3.49 -6.87 3.04
CA ARG A 209 2.52 -7.76 2.38
C ARG A 209 1.41 -6.94 1.73
N ILE A 210 0.95 -7.41 0.59
CA ILE A 210 -0.10 -6.81 -0.23
C ILE A 210 -1.21 -7.83 -0.40
N ALA A 211 -2.45 -7.42 -0.16
CA ALA A 211 -3.63 -8.17 -0.56
C ALA A 211 -4.39 -7.39 -1.63
N LEU A 212 -4.70 -8.04 -2.74
CA LEU A 212 -5.44 -7.46 -3.85
C LEU A 212 -6.93 -7.75 -3.66
N LEU A 213 -7.73 -6.70 -3.53
CA LEU A 213 -9.18 -6.78 -3.40
C LEU A 213 -9.84 -6.33 -4.71
N ASP A 214 -10.62 -7.21 -5.32
CA ASP A 214 -11.41 -6.91 -6.50
C ASP A 214 -12.80 -7.57 -6.40
N GLY A 215 -13.85 -6.86 -6.85
CA GLY A 215 -15.23 -7.34 -6.76
C GLY A 215 -15.66 -7.85 -5.36
N GLY A 216 -15.07 -7.31 -4.29
CA GLY A 216 -15.37 -7.72 -2.91
C GLY A 216 -14.63 -8.98 -2.44
N LYS A 217 -13.71 -9.54 -3.23
CA LYS A 217 -12.93 -10.75 -2.92
C LYS A 217 -11.44 -10.46 -2.91
N LEU A 218 -10.69 -11.18 -2.08
CA LEU A 218 -9.24 -11.21 -2.21
C LEU A 218 -8.86 -12.12 -3.37
N VAL A 219 -8.24 -11.54 -4.40
CA VAL A 219 -7.85 -12.24 -5.63
C VAL A 219 -6.38 -12.62 -5.65
N ALA A 220 -5.54 -11.95 -4.85
CA ALA A 220 -4.13 -12.31 -4.66
C ALA A 220 -3.64 -11.78 -3.31
N GLU A 221 -2.66 -12.47 -2.69
CA GLU A 221 -1.96 -12.00 -1.49
C GLU A 221 -0.51 -12.48 -1.51
N GLY A 222 0.42 -11.60 -1.11
CA GLY A 222 1.85 -11.92 -1.03
C GLY A 222 2.70 -10.69 -0.76
N THR A 223 4.02 -10.86 -0.75
CA THR A 223 4.96 -9.74 -0.89
C THR A 223 4.91 -9.20 -2.32
N ALA A 224 5.37 -7.97 -2.54
CA ALA A 224 5.46 -7.41 -3.89
C ALA A 224 6.26 -8.34 -4.85
N ALA A 225 7.35 -8.93 -4.36
CA ALA A 225 8.18 -9.85 -5.13
C ALA A 225 7.43 -11.14 -5.50
N GLU A 226 6.74 -11.77 -4.53
CA GLU A 226 5.94 -12.98 -4.76
C GLU A 226 4.83 -12.73 -5.78
N LEU A 227 4.13 -11.60 -5.67
CA LEU A 227 3.06 -11.25 -6.60
C LEU A 227 3.59 -11.01 -8.02
N LYS A 228 4.69 -10.28 -8.17
CA LYS A 228 5.33 -10.05 -9.46
C LYS A 228 5.79 -11.35 -10.13
N GLN A 229 6.33 -12.30 -9.36
CA GLN A 229 6.74 -13.61 -9.88
C GLN A 229 5.58 -14.45 -10.44
N GLN A 230 4.33 -14.24 -9.98
CA GLN A 230 3.15 -14.96 -10.47
C GLN A 230 2.72 -14.55 -11.89
N VAL A 231 3.17 -13.40 -12.38
CA VAL A 231 2.59 -12.78 -13.59
C VAL A 231 3.44 -12.96 -14.84
N SER A 232 4.76 -12.84 -14.74
CA SER A 232 5.66 -12.97 -15.88
C SER A 232 7.09 -13.28 -15.44
N ALA A 233 7.80 -14.06 -16.26
CA ALA A 233 9.25 -13.96 -16.32
C ALA A 233 9.63 -12.52 -16.68
N GLU A 234 10.77 -12.04 -16.21
CA GLU A 234 11.33 -10.76 -16.65
C GLU A 234 11.39 -10.75 -18.18
N ARG A 235 11.23 -9.58 -18.78
CA ARG A 235 11.23 -9.40 -20.23
C ARG A 235 12.41 -8.54 -20.64
N LEU A 236 13.14 -9.02 -21.65
CA LEU A 236 14.17 -8.27 -22.34
C LEU A 236 13.56 -7.69 -23.64
N ASP A 237 13.41 -6.38 -23.72
CA ASP A 237 12.99 -5.69 -24.93
C ASP A 237 14.23 -5.31 -25.74
N LEU A 238 14.28 -5.78 -26.99
CA LEU A 238 15.37 -5.55 -27.96
C LEU A 238 14.87 -4.65 -29.07
N THR A 239 15.45 -3.48 -29.25
CA THR A 239 15.19 -2.61 -30.40
C THR A 239 16.27 -2.87 -31.44
N LEU A 240 15.87 -3.26 -32.66
CA LEU A 240 16.78 -3.66 -33.72
C LEU A 240 17.04 -2.48 -34.68
N VAL A 241 18.25 -2.44 -35.27
CA VAL A 241 18.71 -1.34 -36.16
C VAL A 241 17.92 -1.25 -37.46
N SER A 242 17.37 -2.38 -37.95
CA SER A 242 16.63 -2.44 -39.20
C SER A 242 15.45 -3.40 -39.15
N ALA A 243 14.52 -3.29 -40.10
CA ALA A 243 13.42 -4.25 -40.24
C ALA A 243 13.92 -5.65 -40.55
N GLU A 244 14.98 -5.80 -41.35
CA GLU A 244 15.58 -7.11 -41.64
C GLU A 244 16.18 -7.74 -40.41
N ALA A 245 16.87 -6.97 -39.55
CA ALA A 245 17.40 -7.44 -38.28
C ALA A 245 16.28 -7.88 -37.33
N TYR A 246 15.17 -7.11 -37.32
CA TYR A 246 13.98 -7.48 -36.53
C TYR A 246 13.38 -8.81 -36.97
N GLU A 247 13.14 -9.01 -38.27
CA GLU A 247 12.57 -10.27 -38.79
C GLU A 247 13.45 -11.49 -38.47
N LYS A 248 14.77 -11.32 -38.59
CA LYS A 248 15.74 -12.38 -38.23
C LYS A 248 15.68 -12.71 -36.74
N ALA A 249 15.68 -11.69 -35.88
CA ALA A 249 15.61 -11.88 -34.44
C ALA A 249 14.27 -12.47 -34.00
N ALA A 250 13.15 -12.01 -34.58
CA ALA A 250 11.81 -12.52 -34.31
C ALA A 250 11.70 -14.01 -34.69
N HIS A 251 12.27 -14.41 -35.81
CA HIS A 251 12.27 -15.82 -36.20
C HIS A 251 13.18 -16.67 -35.31
N ALA A 252 14.35 -16.18 -34.96
CA ALA A 252 15.29 -16.91 -34.10
C ALA A 252 14.78 -17.13 -32.67
N LEU A 253 14.01 -16.19 -32.14
CA LEU A 253 13.51 -16.18 -30.77
C LEU A 253 12.00 -16.38 -30.67
N ASP A 254 11.33 -16.87 -31.71
CA ASP A 254 9.87 -17.03 -31.74
C ASP A 254 9.36 -17.80 -30.51
N HIS A 255 10.10 -18.80 -30.04
CA HIS A 255 9.76 -19.61 -28.86
C HIS A 255 9.91 -18.89 -27.52
N LEU A 256 10.61 -17.75 -27.48
CA LEU A 256 10.81 -16.89 -26.30
C LEU A 256 10.08 -15.55 -26.41
N ALA A 257 9.59 -15.21 -27.61
CA ALA A 257 8.99 -13.92 -27.88
C ALA A 257 7.60 -13.81 -27.22
N VAL A 258 7.44 -12.75 -26.44
CA VAL A 258 6.19 -12.43 -25.74
C VAL A 258 5.59 -11.09 -26.20
N ARG A 259 6.36 -10.32 -26.99
CA ARG A 259 5.92 -9.06 -27.57
C ARG A 259 6.54 -8.86 -28.95
N HIS A 260 5.72 -8.52 -29.94
CA HIS A 260 6.13 -8.16 -31.28
C HIS A 260 5.65 -6.73 -31.59
N ASP A 261 6.57 -5.84 -31.92
CA ASP A 261 6.27 -4.48 -32.38
C ASP A 261 7.12 -4.13 -33.61
N PRO A 262 6.66 -4.53 -34.80
CA PRO A 262 7.38 -4.24 -36.05
C PRO A 262 7.51 -2.74 -36.32
N GLY A 263 6.56 -1.92 -35.88
CA GLY A 263 6.55 -0.48 -36.10
C GLY A 263 7.70 0.24 -35.42
N THR A 264 8.04 -0.18 -34.21
CA THR A 264 9.20 0.32 -33.43
C THR A 264 10.40 -0.61 -33.54
N ARG A 265 10.32 -1.69 -34.30
CA ARG A 265 11.35 -2.73 -34.42
C ARG A 265 11.77 -3.32 -33.07
N THR A 266 10.80 -3.44 -32.15
CA THR A 266 11.04 -3.92 -30.80
C THR A 266 10.50 -5.34 -30.62
N LEU A 267 11.37 -6.26 -30.19
CA LEU A 267 11.06 -7.62 -29.84
C LEU A 267 11.21 -7.80 -28.32
N GLY A 268 10.16 -8.22 -27.63
CA GLY A 268 10.21 -8.57 -26.21
C GLY A 268 10.33 -10.08 -26.04
N VAL A 269 11.37 -10.53 -25.35
CA VAL A 269 11.61 -11.96 -25.06
C VAL A 269 11.62 -12.23 -23.58
N THR A 270 11.20 -13.42 -23.17
CA THR A 270 11.24 -13.84 -21.77
C THR A 270 12.69 -13.96 -21.30
N SER A 271 12.97 -13.46 -20.09
CA SER A 271 14.27 -13.51 -19.44
C SER A 271 14.12 -13.82 -17.96
N ASP A 272 15.17 -14.30 -17.32
CA ASP A 272 15.24 -14.43 -15.86
C ASP A 272 15.84 -13.17 -15.17
N GLY A 273 16.12 -12.12 -15.97
CA GLY A 273 16.71 -10.85 -15.54
C GLY A 273 18.19 -10.93 -15.11
N ARG A 274 18.76 -12.09 -15.06
CA ARG A 274 20.17 -12.25 -14.66
C ARG A 274 21.11 -11.83 -15.78
N ALA A 275 22.16 -11.11 -15.39
CA ALA A 275 23.15 -10.60 -16.34
C ALA A 275 23.79 -11.70 -17.23
N ALA A 276 23.92 -12.93 -16.73
CA ALA A 276 24.41 -14.07 -17.49
C ALA A 276 23.45 -14.43 -18.64
N HIS A 277 22.17 -14.65 -18.32
CA HIS A 277 21.14 -15.00 -19.29
C HIS A 277 20.89 -13.87 -20.32
N ILE A 278 20.90 -12.60 -19.87
CA ILE A 278 20.80 -11.47 -20.78
C ILE A 278 21.96 -11.46 -21.78
N ARG A 279 23.20 -11.71 -21.33
CA ARG A 279 24.36 -11.81 -22.24
C ARG A 279 24.21 -12.96 -23.25
N GLU A 280 23.79 -14.13 -22.78
CA GLU A 280 23.53 -15.29 -23.65
C GLU A 280 22.49 -14.96 -24.73
N LEU A 281 21.40 -14.29 -24.38
CA LEU A 281 20.38 -13.85 -25.33
C LEU A 281 20.93 -12.82 -26.33
N LEU A 282 21.69 -11.81 -25.85
CA LEU A 282 22.28 -10.78 -26.71
C LEU A 282 23.31 -11.39 -27.67
N ASP A 283 24.20 -12.24 -27.18
CA ASP A 283 25.23 -12.89 -28.00
C ASP A 283 24.64 -13.89 -29.01
N ALA A 284 23.51 -14.53 -28.68
CA ALA A 284 22.81 -15.43 -29.61
C ALA A 284 22.16 -14.67 -30.78
N ILE A 285 21.67 -13.45 -30.55
CA ILE A 285 20.97 -12.65 -31.56
C ILE A 285 21.96 -11.81 -32.39
N ASP A 286 22.94 -11.23 -31.72
CA ASP A 286 23.86 -10.24 -32.30
C ASP A 286 25.31 -10.53 -31.88
N PRO A 287 25.88 -11.65 -32.37
CA PRO A 287 27.26 -11.99 -32.05
C PRO A 287 28.28 -10.95 -32.52
N ASP A 288 27.96 -10.27 -33.59
CA ASP A 288 28.82 -9.20 -34.17
C ASP A 288 28.58 -7.82 -33.57
N ARG A 289 27.59 -7.67 -32.67
CA ARG A 289 27.20 -6.42 -31.96
C ARG A 289 26.84 -5.27 -32.91
N THR A 290 26.12 -5.58 -33.95
CA THR A 290 25.74 -4.61 -35.00
C THR A 290 24.25 -4.52 -35.28
N GLN A 291 23.46 -5.45 -34.73
CA GLN A 291 22.03 -5.61 -35.03
C GLN A 291 21.12 -5.02 -33.95
N ILE A 292 21.58 -4.96 -32.70
CA ILE A 292 20.81 -4.40 -31.57
C ILE A 292 21.18 -2.94 -31.38
N GLU A 293 20.21 -2.05 -31.59
CA GLU A 293 20.35 -0.62 -31.34
C GLU A 293 20.29 -0.31 -29.84
N ARG A 294 19.34 -0.95 -29.13
CA ARG A 294 19.10 -0.73 -27.71
C ARG A 294 18.43 -1.96 -27.10
N PHE A 295 18.67 -2.18 -25.83
CA PHE A 295 17.89 -3.13 -25.05
C PHE A 295 17.41 -2.51 -23.73
N ALA A 296 16.30 -3.04 -23.19
CA ALA A 296 15.78 -2.68 -21.87
C ALA A 296 15.29 -3.95 -21.16
N VAL A 297 15.61 -4.06 -19.88
CA VAL A 297 15.07 -5.13 -19.03
C VAL A 297 13.83 -4.60 -18.34
N HIS A 298 12.72 -5.26 -18.57
CA HIS A 298 11.46 -4.97 -17.90
C HIS A 298 11.19 -6.04 -16.85
N SER A 299 11.28 -5.63 -15.60
CA SER A 299 10.80 -6.45 -14.49
C SER A 299 9.29 -6.33 -14.40
N ALA A 300 8.62 -7.44 -14.04
CA ALA A 300 7.18 -7.42 -13.80
C ALA A 300 6.81 -6.35 -12.77
N THR A 301 5.76 -5.62 -13.03
CA THR A 301 5.22 -4.59 -12.15
C THR A 301 3.96 -5.10 -11.43
N LEU A 302 3.53 -4.41 -10.38
CA LEU A 302 2.23 -4.71 -9.77
C LEU A 302 1.07 -4.37 -10.71
N ASP A 303 1.28 -3.48 -11.71
CA ASP A 303 0.29 -3.22 -12.77
C ASP A 303 0.03 -4.48 -13.61
N ASP A 304 1.08 -5.21 -13.95
CA ASP A 304 0.96 -6.48 -14.68
C ASP A 304 0.22 -7.53 -13.85
N VAL A 305 0.51 -7.59 -12.53
CA VAL A 305 -0.23 -8.46 -11.59
C VAL A 305 -1.71 -8.10 -11.61
N PHE A 306 -2.02 -6.83 -11.41
CA PHE A 306 -3.39 -6.33 -11.37
C PHE A 306 -4.16 -6.67 -12.63
N LEU A 307 -3.60 -6.38 -13.82
CA LEU A 307 -4.22 -6.63 -15.11
C LEU A 307 -4.48 -8.12 -15.38
N LYS A 308 -3.58 -9.01 -14.92
CA LYS A 308 -3.76 -10.45 -15.08
C LYS A 308 -4.89 -10.98 -14.19
N VAL A 309 -4.84 -10.65 -12.90
CA VAL A 309 -5.77 -11.19 -11.90
C VAL A 309 -7.20 -10.66 -12.08
N THR A 310 -7.36 -9.42 -12.61
CA THR A 310 -8.68 -8.82 -12.88
C THR A 310 -9.26 -9.21 -14.24
N ARG A 311 -8.49 -9.80 -15.17
CA ARG A 311 -8.99 -10.33 -16.46
C ARG A 311 -9.47 -11.76 -16.37
N ASP A 312 -8.94 -12.53 -15.42
CA ASP A 312 -9.23 -13.95 -15.25
C ASP A 312 -10.42 -14.21 -14.29
N GLY A 313 -11.01 -13.17 -13.73
CA GLY A 313 -12.20 -13.18 -12.85
C GLY A 313 -13.42 -12.54 -13.49
#